data_31b453a00bf5ecde235c0633d8b2a672
#
_entry.id   31b453a00bf5ecde235c0633d8b2a672
#
_cell.length_a   1.000
_cell.length_b   1.000
_cell.length_c   1.000
_cell.angle_alpha   90.00
_cell.angle_beta   90.00
_cell.angle_gamma   90.00
#
_symmetry.space_group_name_H-M   'P 1'
#
loop_
_entity.id
_entity.type
_entity.pdbx_description
1 polymer ?
#
loop_
_entity_poly.entity_id
_entity_poly.type
_entity_poly.pdbx_seq_one_letter_code
_entity_poly.pdbx_strand_id
1 'polypeptide(L)'
;MSTKFIATPLFDAHVAFVRLPMGMNMFKDYPDSKAFLTKLSAEIPDVVQDVLHTQSFLKSYSRKSEATYRGYRNEVERLLLWAWTVSNKSVIQLKRPDLEAYFDFVHSPPAAWVGASVQDRFKVIGGESNQNKNWRPFAAKIAKEDRAQAQAEGKSLVISTDG
;
A
#
# COMPACT_ATOMS: atom_id res chain seq x y z
N MET A 1 -17.17 -10.92 -14.19
CA MET A 1 -17.48 -10.09 -13.01
C MET A 1 -16.21 -9.39 -12.53
N SER A 2 -16.24 -8.09 -12.51
CA SER A 2 -15.14 -7.36 -11.91
C SER A 2 -15.28 -7.42 -10.39
N THR A 3 -14.36 -8.10 -9.74
CA THR A 3 -14.26 -8.03 -8.28
C THR A 3 -13.82 -6.62 -7.92
N LYS A 4 -14.59 -5.96 -7.07
CA LYS A 4 -14.20 -4.65 -6.56
C LYS A 4 -12.88 -4.80 -5.84
N PHE A 5 -11.86 -4.07 -6.28
CA PHE A 5 -10.56 -4.07 -5.61
C PHE A 5 -10.71 -3.58 -4.18
N ILE A 6 -10.25 -4.38 -3.25
CA ILE A 6 -10.18 -3.99 -1.84
C ILE A 6 -8.69 -3.98 -1.48
N ALA A 7 -8.16 -2.78 -1.30
CA ALA A 7 -6.78 -2.61 -0.90
C ALA A 7 -6.58 -3.09 0.53
N THR A 8 -5.57 -3.94 0.71
CA THR A 8 -5.22 -4.46 2.04
C THR A 8 -3.83 -3.97 2.39
N PRO A 9 -3.67 -3.19 3.48
CA PRO A 9 -2.36 -2.75 3.91
C PRO A 9 -1.53 -3.93 4.41
N LEU A 10 -0.23 -3.89 4.17
CA LEU A 10 0.68 -4.99 4.49
C LEU A 10 1.61 -4.66 5.66
N PHE A 11 2.16 -3.46 5.69
CA PHE A 11 3.19 -3.09 6.65
C PHE A 11 2.74 -1.94 7.51
N ASP A 12 2.88 -2.11 8.82
CA ASP A 12 2.43 -1.15 9.81
C ASP A 12 3.31 0.11 9.85
N ALA A 13 2.93 1.05 10.70
CA ALA A 13 3.72 2.24 10.97
C ALA A 13 5.09 1.86 11.56
N HIS A 14 6.06 2.75 11.43
CA HIS A 14 7.44 2.52 11.84
C HIS A 14 7.58 1.96 13.26
N VAL A 15 6.90 2.56 14.23
CA VAL A 15 6.98 2.16 15.64
C VAL A 15 6.58 0.69 15.84
N ALA A 16 5.52 0.25 15.17
CA ALA A 16 5.06 -1.13 15.26
C ALA A 16 5.96 -2.06 14.44
N PHE A 17 6.28 -1.65 13.21
CA PHE A 17 7.05 -2.49 12.28
C PHE A 17 8.40 -2.92 12.86
N VAL A 18 9.13 -2.01 13.50
CA VAL A 18 10.47 -2.33 14.04
C VAL A 18 10.43 -3.39 15.13
N ARG A 19 9.29 -3.57 15.78
CA ARG A 19 9.10 -4.56 16.86
C ARG A 19 8.61 -5.91 16.37
N LEU A 20 8.16 -5.99 15.11
CA LEU A 20 7.59 -7.21 14.56
C LEU A 20 8.69 -8.20 14.15
N PRO A 21 8.43 -9.51 14.26
CA PRO A 21 9.38 -10.50 13.79
C PRO A 21 9.44 -10.53 12.27
N MET A 22 10.57 -10.99 11.74
CA MET A 22 10.73 -11.25 10.31
C MET A 22 9.98 -12.52 9.93
N GLY A 23 9.67 -12.67 8.64
CA GLY A 23 8.96 -13.83 8.12
C GLY A 23 7.45 -13.65 8.18
N MET A 24 6.72 -14.72 7.89
CA MET A 24 5.25 -14.65 7.85
C MET A 24 4.62 -14.46 9.23
N ASN A 25 5.34 -14.73 10.31
CA ASN A 25 4.90 -14.42 11.67
C ASN A 25 4.68 -12.92 11.90
N MET A 26 5.23 -12.05 11.05
CA MET A 26 4.93 -10.63 11.09
C MET A 26 3.43 -10.36 11.07
N PHE A 27 2.67 -11.20 10.38
CA PHE A 27 1.23 -11.01 10.16
C PHE A 27 0.35 -11.76 11.17
N LYS A 28 0.94 -12.33 12.22
CA LYS A 28 0.22 -13.11 13.22
C LYS A 28 -0.98 -12.35 13.79
N ASP A 29 -0.80 -11.08 14.12
CA ASP A 29 -1.83 -10.24 14.71
C ASP A 29 -2.48 -9.29 13.69
N TYR A 30 -2.32 -9.61 12.38
CA TYR A 30 -2.88 -8.84 11.26
C TYR A 30 -3.76 -9.75 10.41
N PRO A 31 -4.98 -10.09 10.89
CA PRO A 31 -5.80 -11.12 10.25
C PRO A 31 -6.17 -10.83 8.79
N ASP A 32 -6.47 -9.58 8.47
CA ASP A 32 -6.84 -9.22 7.11
C ASP A 32 -5.67 -9.31 6.14
N SER A 33 -4.49 -8.83 6.55
CA SER A 33 -3.28 -8.92 5.75
C SER A 33 -2.87 -10.37 5.55
N LYS A 34 -2.95 -11.19 6.61
CA LYS A 34 -2.65 -12.62 6.53
C LYS A 34 -3.58 -13.35 5.57
N ALA A 35 -4.89 -13.10 5.66
CA ALA A 35 -5.88 -13.71 4.77
C ALA A 35 -5.65 -13.31 3.31
N PHE A 36 -5.35 -12.04 3.07
CA PHE A 36 -5.06 -11.51 1.74
C PHE A 36 -3.84 -12.21 1.13
N LEU A 37 -2.74 -12.29 1.89
CA LEU A 37 -1.51 -12.94 1.42
C LEU A 37 -1.70 -14.44 1.18
N THR A 38 -2.45 -15.11 2.04
CA THR A 38 -2.75 -16.54 1.90
C THR A 38 -3.52 -16.79 0.61
N LYS A 39 -4.53 -15.98 0.33
CA LYS A 39 -5.32 -16.09 -0.89
C LYS A 39 -4.48 -15.85 -2.13
N LEU A 40 -3.67 -14.81 -2.13
CA LEU A 40 -2.80 -14.48 -3.26
C LEU A 40 -1.74 -15.55 -3.50
N SER A 41 -1.14 -16.11 -2.44
CA SER A 41 -0.10 -17.12 -2.58
C SER A 41 -0.60 -18.42 -3.20
N ALA A 42 -1.91 -18.70 -3.13
CA ALA A 42 -2.53 -19.84 -3.81
C ALA A 42 -2.54 -19.65 -5.33
N GLU A 43 -2.66 -18.41 -5.79
CA GLU A 43 -2.68 -18.06 -7.21
C GLU A 43 -1.30 -17.71 -7.76
N ILE A 44 -0.49 -17.03 -6.93
CA ILE A 44 0.87 -16.58 -7.28
C ILE A 44 1.83 -17.11 -6.22
N PRO A 45 2.46 -18.28 -6.43
CA PRO A 45 3.28 -18.92 -5.39
C PRO A 45 4.42 -18.06 -4.85
N ASP A 46 4.98 -17.17 -5.67
CA ASP A 46 6.12 -16.33 -5.26
C ASP A 46 5.72 -15.10 -4.42
N VAL A 47 4.45 -14.92 -4.10
CA VAL A 47 3.99 -13.82 -3.24
C VAL A 47 4.71 -13.82 -1.89
N VAL A 48 4.88 -14.99 -1.29
CA VAL A 48 5.57 -15.10 0.00
C VAL A 48 7.01 -14.61 -0.11
N GLN A 49 7.72 -14.99 -1.17
CA GLN A 49 9.10 -14.53 -1.39
C GLN A 49 9.15 -13.02 -1.60
N ASP A 50 8.21 -12.46 -2.34
CA ASP A 50 8.11 -11.01 -2.52
C ASP A 50 7.98 -10.30 -1.17
N VAL A 51 7.12 -10.83 -0.30
CA VAL A 51 6.93 -10.28 1.06
C VAL A 51 8.22 -10.35 1.86
N LEU A 52 8.90 -11.51 1.85
CA LEU A 52 10.12 -11.71 2.63
C LEU A 52 11.24 -10.78 2.17
N HIS A 53 11.42 -10.61 0.85
CA HIS A 53 12.39 -9.67 0.31
C HIS A 53 12.07 -8.23 0.70
N THR A 54 10.79 -7.87 0.64
CA THR A 54 10.33 -6.53 1.02
C THR A 54 10.55 -6.26 2.50
N GLN A 55 10.29 -7.23 3.37
CA GLN A 55 10.58 -7.11 4.80
C GLN A 55 12.06 -6.81 5.05
N SER A 56 12.95 -7.55 4.41
CA SER A 56 14.39 -7.36 4.55
C SER A 56 14.80 -5.95 4.10
N PHE A 57 14.28 -5.51 2.98
CA PHE A 57 14.51 -4.16 2.46
C PHE A 57 14.04 -3.10 3.46
N LEU A 58 12.81 -3.22 3.93
CA LEU A 58 12.25 -2.23 4.87
C LEU A 58 12.96 -2.24 6.23
N LYS A 59 13.37 -3.42 6.71
CA LYS A 59 14.14 -3.51 7.97
C LYS A 59 15.47 -2.77 7.85
N SER A 60 16.13 -2.83 6.69
CA SER A 60 17.37 -2.09 6.46
C SER A 60 17.19 -0.60 6.62
N TYR A 61 16.08 -0.06 6.15
CA TYR A 61 15.80 1.38 6.19
C TYR A 61 15.05 1.84 7.45
N SER A 62 14.50 0.89 8.22
CA SER A 62 13.79 1.22 9.46
C SER A 62 14.69 1.83 10.54
N ARG A 63 16.01 1.64 10.43
CA ARG A 63 16.99 2.18 11.37
C ARG A 63 17.30 3.65 11.10
N LYS A 64 16.88 4.19 9.96
CA LYS A 64 17.22 5.58 9.60
C LYS A 64 16.24 6.55 10.23
N SER A 65 15.13 6.82 9.59
CA SER A 65 14.12 7.70 10.15
C SER A 65 12.73 7.18 9.84
N GLU A 66 11.76 7.63 10.62
CA GLU A 66 10.36 7.29 10.40
C GLU A 66 9.91 7.76 9.00
N ALA A 67 10.31 8.95 8.60
CA ALA A 67 9.97 9.50 7.29
C ALA A 67 10.57 8.69 6.14
N THR A 68 11.83 8.26 6.27
CA THR A 68 12.50 7.41 5.28
C THR A 68 11.80 6.07 5.15
N TYR A 69 11.53 5.42 6.28
CA TYR A 69 10.80 4.16 6.30
C TYR A 69 9.43 4.30 5.63
N ARG A 70 8.66 5.31 6.02
CA ARG A 70 7.32 5.54 5.50
C ARG A 70 7.31 5.74 3.98
N GLY A 71 8.27 6.51 3.47
CA GLY A 71 8.41 6.73 2.03
C GLY A 71 8.66 5.42 1.27
N TYR A 72 9.64 4.65 1.69
CA TYR A 72 9.93 3.37 1.06
C TYR A 72 8.80 2.36 1.22
N ARG A 73 8.20 2.29 2.41
CA ARG A 73 7.05 1.41 2.65
C ARG A 73 5.93 1.69 1.66
N ASN A 74 5.55 2.96 1.51
CA ASN A 74 4.47 3.34 0.61
C ASN A 74 4.76 2.94 -0.84
N GLU A 75 5.98 3.18 -1.30
CA GLU A 75 6.36 2.87 -2.68
C GLU A 75 6.42 1.38 -2.96
N VAL A 76 7.08 0.60 -2.11
CA VAL A 76 7.20 -0.84 -2.34
C VAL A 76 5.86 -1.55 -2.17
N GLU A 77 5.04 -1.12 -1.23
CA GLU A 77 3.72 -1.71 -1.02
C GLU A 77 2.81 -1.49 -2.23
N ARG A 78 2.82 -0.29 -2.81
CA ARG A 78 2.08 0.01 -4.04
C ARG A 78 2.51 -0.90 -5.18
N LEU A 79 3.81 -1.09 -5.34
CA LEU A 79 4.35 -1.98 -6.37
C LEU A 79 3.89 -3.43 -6.16
N LEU A 80 3.97 -3.94 -4.93
CA LEU A 80 3.51 -5.27 -4.60
C LEU A 80 2.03 -5.46 -4.91
N LEU A 81 1.20 -4.56 -4.41
CA LEU A 81 -0.24 -4.62 -4.62
C LEU A 81 -0.60 -4.58 -6.11
N TRP A 82 0.05 -3.68 -6.86
CA TRP A 82 -0.16 -3.58 -8.30
C TRP A 82 0.27 -4.86 -9.03
N ALA A 83 1.46 -5.35 -8.75
CA ALA A 83 1.98 -6.55 -9.39
C ALA A 83 1.05 -7.74 -9.19
N TRP A 84 0.61 -7.95 -7.97
CA TRP A 84 -0.21 -9.10 -7.61
C TRP A 84 -1.66 -9.00 -8.10
N THR A 85 -2.27 -7.82 -8.02
CA THR A 85 -3.71 -7.66 -8.27
C THR A 85 -4.05 -7.12 -9.65
N VAL A 86 -3.16 -6.37 -10.27
CA VAL A 86 -3.38 -5.81 -11.62
C VAL A 86 -2.62 -6.62 -12.66
N SER A 87 -1.33 -6.83 -12.44
CA SER A 87 -0.48 -7.57 -13.38
C SER A 87 -0.57 -9.09 -13.21
N ASN A 88 -1.07 -9.55 -12.07
CA ASN A 88 -1.17 -10.96 -11.71
C ASN A 88 0.17 -11.69 -11.76
N LYS A 89 1.22 -11.00 -11.31
CA LYS A 89 2.60 -11.49 -11.31
C LYS A 89 3.26 -11.25 -9.97
N SER A 90 4.25 -12.10 -9.64
CA SER A 90 5.24 -11.79 -8.63
C SER A 90 6.15 -10.66 -9.13
N VAL A 91 6.71 -9.89 -8.21
CA VAL A 91 7.65 -8.81 -8.54
C VAL A 91 8.85 -9.33 -9.32
N ILE A 92 9.31 -10.55 -9.02
CA ILE A 92 10.44 -11.16 -9.75
C ILE A 92 10.12 -11.51 -11.20
N GLN A 93 8.86 -11.52 -11.57
CA GLN A 93 8.41 -11.80 -12.94
C GLN A 93 8.21 -10.52 -13.76
N LEU A 94 8.34 -9.36 -13.16
CA LEU A 94 8.13 -8.10 -13.85
C LEU A 94 9.24 -7.85 -14.86
N LYS A 95 8.84 -7.41 -16.05
CA LYS A 95 9.75 -7.05 -17.14
C LYS A 95 9.58 -5.56 -17.44
N ARG A 96 10.42 -5.04 -18.32
CA ARG A 96 10.39 -3.62 -18.68
C ARG A 96 9.00 -3.12 -19.09
N PRO A 97 8.23 -3.83 -19.94
CA PRO A 97 6.88 -3.36 -20.28
C PRO A 97 5.97 -3.28 -19.06
N ASP A 98 6.11 -4.19 -18.10
CA ASP A 98 5.33 -4.17 -16.86
C ASP A 98 5.66 -2.93 -16.04
N LEU A 99 6.95 -2.57 -15.94
CA LEU A 99 7.38 -1.39 -15.20
C LEU A 99 6.88 -0.10 -15.87
N GLU A 100 6.87 -0.05 -17.18
CA GLU A 100 6.31 1.07 -17.91
C GLU A 100 4.81 1.23 -17.62
N ALA A 101 4.08 0.12 -17.61
CA ALA A 101 2.67 0.10 -17.24
C ALA A 101 2.46 0.54 -15.78
N TYR A 102 3.35 0.13 -14.87
CA TYR A 102 3.29 0.55 -13.47
C TYR A 102 3.49 2.07 -13.33
N PHE A 103 4.44 2.65 -14.04
CA PHE A 103 4.68 4.09 -13.99
C PHE A 103 3.46 4.87 -14.49
N ASP A 104 2.84 4.41 -15.57
CA ASP A 104 1.59 5.01 -16.06
C ASP A 104 0.48 4.91 -15.02
N PHE A 105 0.38 3.77 -14.35
CA PHE A 105 -0.60 3.53 -13.28
C PHE A 105 -0.40 4.48 -12.10
N VAL A 106 0.84 4.66 -11.66
CA VAL A 106 1.17 5.54 -10.53
C VAL A 106 0.90 7.01 -10.89
N HIS A 107 1.14 7.37 -12.14
CA HIS A 107 0.90 8.73 -12.62
C HIS A 107 -0.59 9.09 -12.59
N SER A 108 -1.46 8.12 -12.88
CA SER A 108 -2.91 8.33 -12.90
C SER A 108 -3.64 7.09 -12.34
N PRO A 109 -3.56 6.86 -11.02
CA PRO A 109 -4.17 5.68 -10.44
C PRO A 109 -5.70 5.71 -10.52
N PRO A 110 -6.34 4.53 -10.64
CA PRO A 110 -7.80 4.45 -10.63
C PRO A 110 -8.39 4.98 -9.31
N ALA A 111 -9.60 5.50 -9.37
CA ALA A 111 -10.29 6.07 -8.21
C ALA A 111 -10.37 5.09 -7.03
N ALA A 112 -10.52 3.78 -7.31
CA ALA A 112 -10.58 2.76 -6.26
C ALA A 112 -9.27 2.62 -5.46
N TRP A 113 -8.17 3.14 -5.98
CA TRP A 113 -6.85 3.10 -5.34
C TRP A 113 -6.51 4.37 -4.57
N VAL A 114 -7.37 5.40 -4.64
CA VAL A 114 -7.11 6.71 -4.06
C VAL A 114 -8.10 7.00 -2.94
N GLY A 115 -7.57 7.24 -1.73
CA GLY A 115 -8.38 7.69 -0.60
C GLY A 115 -8.56 9.20 -0.61
N ALA A 116 -9.69 9.66 -0.09
CA ALA A 116 -10.00 11.10 -0.02
C ALA A 116 -9.05 11.87 0.91
N SER A 117 -8.46 11.16 1.87
CA SER A 117 -7.50 11.72 2.83
C SER A 117 -6.57 10.62 3.32
N VAL A 118 -5.50 11.02 4.00
CA VAL A 118 -4.61 10.05 4.67
C VAL A 118 -5.39 9.39 5.80
N GLN A 119 -5.37 8.06 5.84
CA GLN A 119 -6.07 7.26 6.84
C GLN A 119 -5.06 6.35 7.55
N ASP A 120 -5.39 5.97 8.77
CA ASP A 120 -4.65 4.92 9.46
C ASP A 120 -4.80 3.61 8.69
N ARG A 121 -3.76 2.81 8.67
CA ARG A 121 -3.75 1.52 7.96
C ARG A 121 -4.57 0.47 8.70
N PHE A 122 -4.46 0.46 10.01
CA PHE A 122 -5.05 -0.56 10.87
C PHE A 122 -5.83 0.07 12.02
N LYS A 123 -6.83 -0.68 12.49
CA LYS A 123 -7.55 -0.40 13.73
C LYS A 123 -7.30 -1.57 14.68
N VAL A 124 -6.81 -1.28 15.87
CA VAL A 124 -6.52 -2.32 16.88
C VAL A 124 -7.79 -2.65 17.64
N ILE A 125 -8.21 -3.90 17.57
CA ILE A 125 -9.40 -4.42 18.24
C ILE A 125 -9.02 -5.76 18.89
N GLY A 126 -9.14 -5.84 20.23
CA GLY A 126 -8.86 -7.08 20.95
C GLY A 126 -7.44 -7.62 20.74
N GLY A 127 -6.45 -6.73 20.63
CA GLY A 127 -5.04 -7.12 20.42
C GLY A 127 -4.69 -7.45 18.97
N GLU A 128 -5.65 -7.39 18.07
CA GLU A 128 -5.42 -7.63 16.64
C GLU A 128 -5.51 -6.33 15.85
N SER A 129 -4.66 -6.19 14.84
CA SER A 129 -4.63 -5.04 13.95
C SER A 129 -5.46 -5.34 12.71
N ASN A 130 -6.71 -4.88 12.72
CA ASN A 130 -7.63 -5.09 11.62
C ASN A 130 -7.47 -4.00 10.57
N GLN A 131 -7.70 -4.35 9.31
CA GLN A 131 -7.64 -3.41 8.22
C GLN A 131 -8.61 -2.25 8.42
N ASN A 132 -8.12 -1.01 8.27
CA ASN A 132 -9.00 0.13 8.13
C ASN A 132 -9.56 0.14 6.70
N LYS A 133 -10.86 -0.09 6.57
CA LYS A 133 -11.53 -0.21 5.27
C LYS A 133 -11.54 1.09 4.45
N ASN A 134 -11.25 2.21 5.09
CA ASN A 134 -11.15 3.51 4.42
C ASN A 134 -9.74 3.79 3.87
N TRP A 135 -8.75 3.00 4.27
CA TRP A 135 -7.39 3.15 3.77
C TRP A 135 -7.28 2.73 2.30
N ARG A 136 -6.50 3.50 1.54
CA ARG A 136 -6.16 3.18 0.15
C ARG A 136 -4.66 3.38 -0.08
N PRO A 137 -4.07 2.71 -1.08
CA PRO A 137 -2.63 2.82 -1.36
C PRO A 137 -2.16 4.24 -1.69
N PHE A 138 -3.02 5.04 -2.29
CA PHE A 138 -2.74 6.45 -2.57
C PHE A 138 -3.68 7.31 -1.73
N ALA A 139 -3.16 8.44 -1.24
CA ALA A 139 -3.98 9.43 -0.56
C ALA A 139 -4.01 10.71 -1.40
N ALA A 140 -5.19 11.27 -1.57
CA ALA A 140 -5.35 12.55 -2.22
C ALA A 140 -4.78 13.64 -1.32
N LYS A 141 -3.84 14.44 -1.86
CA LYS A 141 -3.38 15.67 -1.23
C LYS A 141 -3.97 16.83 -2.02
N ILE A 142 -4.63 17.71 -1.29
CA ILE A 142 -5.19 18.92 -1.87
C ILE A 142 -4.36 20.07 -1.35
N ALA A 143 -3.68 20.81 -2.24
CA ALA A 143 -2.91 21.96 -1.84
C ALA A 143 -3.84 23.00 -1.20
N LYS A 144 -3.36 23.66 -0.14
CA LYS A 144 -4.14 24.65 0.61
C LYS A 144 -4.67 25.75 -0.32
N GLU A 145 -3.87 26.18 -1.27
CA GLU A 145 -4.21 27.19 -2.25
C GLU A 145 -5.31 26.73 -3.19
N ASP A 146 -5.20 25.49 -3.68
CA ASP A 146 -6.20 24.89 -4.56
C ASP A 146 -7.53 24.71 -3.85
N ARG A 147 -7.50 24.38 -2.55
CA ARG A 147 -8.70 24.23 -1.74
C ARG A 147 -9.41 25.59 -1.61
N ALA A 148 -8.66 26.63 -1.29
CA ALA A 148 -9.22 27.97 -1.16
C ALA A 148 -9.81 28.47 -2.49
N GLN A 149 -9.12 28.26 -3.58
CA GLN A 149 -9.58 28.64 -4.91
C GLN A 149 -10.82 27.85 -5.31
N ALA A 150 -10.84 26.55 -5.10
CA ALA A 150 -11.99 25.70 -5.41
C ALA A 150 -13.22 26.09 -4.59
N GLN A 151 -13.05 26.46 -3.33
CA GLN A 151 -14.15 26.97 -2.48
C GLN A 151 -14.70 28.28 -3.01
N ALA A 152 -13.82 29.20 -3.41
CA ALA A 152 -14.24 30.49 -3.95
C ALA A 152 -14.97 30.37 -5.30
N GLU A 153 -14.56 29.42 -6.12
CA GLU A 153 -15.07 29.23 -7.48
C GLU A 153 -16.15 28.15 -7.59
N GLY A 154 -16.37 27.36 -6.53
CA GLY A 154 -17.30 26.24 -6.54
C GLY A 154 -16.90 25.11 -7.47
N LYS A 155 -15.60 24.99 -7.80
CA LYS A 155 -15.05 23.97 -8.68
C LYS A 155 -14.57 22.76 -7.92
N SER A 156 -14.45 21.63 -8.65
CA SER A 156 -13.82 20.43 -8.13
C SER A 156 -12.37 20.68 -7.78
N LEU A 157 -11.91 20.07 -6.68
CA LEU A 157 -10.54 20.19 -6.23
C LEU A 157 -9.60 19.37 -7.13
N VAL A 158 -8.41 19.91 -7.36
CA VAL A 158 -7.33 19.16 -8.02
C VAL A 158 -6.73 18.20 -7.01
N ILE A 159 -6.62 16.93 -7.40
CA ILE A 159 -6.14 15.86 -6.52
C ILE A 159 -4.71 15.51 -6.92
N SER A 160 -3.80 15.59 -5.94
CA SER A 160 -2.43 15.08 -6.06
C SER A 160 -2.37 13.69 -5.45
N THR A 161 -1.62 12.78 -6.08
CA THR A 161 -1.47 11.39 -5.61
C THR A 161 -0.17 11.15 -4.86
N ASP A 162 0.51 12.18 -4.43
CA ASP A 162 1.71 12.05 -3.61
C ASP A 162 1.35 11.41 -2.28
N GLY A 163 1.92 10.26 -2.02
CA GLY A 163 1.61 9.45 -0.88
C GLY A 163 2.45 9.68 0.34
#